data_dcdfc86870506ca5c681b727b70eadda
#
_entry.id   dcdfc86870506ca5c681b727b70eadda
#
_cell.length_a   1.000
_cell.length_b   1.000
_cell.length_c   1.000
_cell.angle_alpha   90.00
_cell.angle_beta   90.00
_cell.angle_gamma   90.00
#
_symmetry.space_group_name_H-M   'P 1'
#
loop_
_entity.id
_entity.type
_entity.pdbx_description
1 polymer ?
#
loop_
_entity_poly.entity_id
_entity_poly.type
_entity_poly.pdbx_seq_one_letter_code
_entity_poly.pdbx_strand_id
1 'polypeptide(L)'
;MIIHTYGEENAPVIIMLPGSFCNADTMANIIAQLETAFHILAVDYNGQYAESEKPFTSRSGEAEEIILYMQSHGIPSVALVYGQSMGGEMGMELIAQCMKNGIAVHAAFFDGGPFLHFPKFVSRLLGNKFKTIVGNLRGKTLEEALREPTIVKFSGGKPERYSNLLGPICQNAAYMSDETLEREADACVTFDYPAMDEGFQRHLYFFYSKEESAWRFCHKKLKKAYPHAQYKLVSGYGHVGYPGEHLTEYCGWLTALARGDVLF
;
A
#
# COMPACT_ATOMS: atom_id res chain seq x y z
N MET A 1 -10.19 -9.80 -8.00
CA MET A 1 -10.04 -8.49 -7.32
C MET A 1 -11.40 -7.94 -6.94
N ILE A 2 -11.51 -7.29 -5.79
CA ILE A 2 -12.68 -6.46 -5.44
C ILE A 2 -12.21 -5.01 -5.34
N ILE A 3 -13.02 -4.08 -5.84
CA ILE A 3 -12.81 -2.65 -5.66
C ILE A 3 -14.04 -2.11 -4.93
N HIS A 4 -13.82 -1.73 -3.67
CA HIS A 4 -14.83 -1.11 -2.83
C HIS A 4 -14.88 0.39 -3.12
N THR A 5 -16.07 0.96 -3.20
CA THR A 5 -16.28 2.38 -3.47
C THR A 5 -16.88 3.08 -2.27
N TYR A 6 -16.36 4.25 -1.93
CA TYR A 6 -16.86 5.09 -0.84
C TYR A 6 -16.93 6.55 -1.30
N GLY A 7 -17.79 7.34 -0.68
CA GLY A 7 -17.99 8.75 -1.02
C GLY A 7 -18.81 8.97 -2.30
N GLU A 8 -18.91 10.22 -2.72
CA GLU A 8 -19.73 10.64 -3.86
C GLU A 8 -19.01 10.32 -5.19
N GLU A 9 -19.69 9.66 -6.14
CA GLU A 9 -19.11 9.23 -7.43
C GLU A 9 -18.51 10.37 -8.27
N ASN A 10 -19.05 11.59 -8.13
CA ASN A 10 -18.57 12.77 -8.87
C ASN A 10 -17.42 13.51 -8.16
N ALA A 11 -17.01 13.08 -6.98
CA ALA A 11 -15.88 13.67 -6.28
C ALA A 11 -14.53 13.23 -6.89
N PRO A 12 -13.43 13.97 -6.65
CA PRO A 12 -12.10 13.57 -7.12
C PRO A 12 -11.72 12.18 -6.61
N VAL A 13 -11.18 11.33 -7.51
CA VAL A 13 -10.90 9.92 -7.21
C VAL A 13 -9.61 9.75 -6.44
N ILE A 14 -9.63 8.98 -5.35
CA ILE A 14 -8.46 8.45 -4.66
C ILE A 14 -8.46 6.93 -4.81
N ILE A 15 -7.34 6.36 -5.27
CA ILE A 15 -7.14 4.90 -5.28
C ILE A 15 -6.30 4.53 -4.06
N MET A 16 -6.79 3.57 -3.27
CA MET A 16 -6.14 3.10 -2.05
C MET A 16 -5.67 1.65 -2.19
N LEU A 17 -4.36 1.46 -2.08
CA LEU A 17 -3.66 0.21 -2.34
C LEU A 17 -3.06 -0.34 -1.04
N PRO A 18 -3.56 -1.47 -0.52
CA PRO A 18 -3.09 -2.04 0.74
C PRO A 18 -1.72 -2.70 0.62
N GLY A 19 -1.12 -3.00 1.77
CA GLY A 19 0.12 -3.76 1.87
C GLY A 19 -0.09 -5.27 1.71
N SER A 20 1.00 -6.03 1.85
CA SER A 20 0.92 -7.49 1.89
C SER A 20 0.02 -7.96 3.02
N PHE A 21 -0.77 -9.01 2.77
CA PHE A 21 -1.81 -9.60 3.66
C PHE A 21 -2.86 -8.62 4.18
N CYS A 22 -2.94 -7.43 3.60
CA CYS A 22 -3.90 -6.38 3.90
C CYS A 22 -4.96 -6.28 2.81
N ASN A 23 -6.12 -5.73 3.17
CA ASN A 23 -7.24 -5.43 2.28
C ASN A 23 -7.78 -4.03 2.59
N ALA A 24 -8.88 -3.61 1.99
CA ALA A 24 -9.52 -2.31 2.20
C ALA A 24 -9.83 -2.05 3.69
N ASP A 25 -10.24 -3.07 4.44
CA ASP A 25 -10.57 -2.94 5.86
C ASP A 25 -9.40 -2.49 6.72
N THR A 26 -8.16 -2.81 6.31
CA THR A 26 -6.95 -2.34 7.00
C THR A 26 -6.75 -0.83 6.91
N MET A 27 -7.41 -0.18 5.95
CA MET A 27 -7.36 1.27 5.70
C MET A 27 -8.67 1.98 6.09
N ALA A 28 -9.63 1.29 6.74
CA ALA A 28 -10.96 1.81 7.04
C ALA A 28 -10.95 3.16 7.77
N ASN A 29 -10.01 3.38 8.69
CA ASN A 29 -9.90 4.65 9.41
C ASN A 29 -9.50 5.82 8.50
N ILE A 30 -8.63 5.57 7.53
CA ILE A 30 -8.19 6.58 6.54
C ILE A 30 -9.34 6.84 5.57
N ILE A 31 -10.01 5.77 5.10
CA ILE A 31 -11.19 5.86 4.23
C ILE A 31 -12.25 6.75 4.87
N ALA A 32 -12.64 6.48 6.13
CA ALA A 32 -13.66 7.23 6.85
C ALA A 32 -13.35 8.73 7.02
N GLN A 33 -12.08 9.13 6.99
CA GLN A 33 -11.68 10.56 7.02
C GLN A 33 -11.77 11.21 5.64
N LEU A 34 -11.58 10.43 4.56
CA LEU A 34 -11.45 10.96 3.20
C LEU A 34 -12.75 10.87 2.40
N GLU A 35 -13.62 9.89 2.67
CA GLU A 35 -14.84 9.61 1.90
C GLU A 35 -15.85 10.76 1.86
N THR A 36 -15.78 11.68 2.82
CA THR A 36 -16.66 12.87 2.86
C THR A 36 -16.33 13.91 1.77
N ALA A 37 -15.13 13.84 1.18
CA ALA A 37 -14.64 14.81 0.21
C ALA A 37 -14.16 14.19 -1.11
N PHE A 38 -13.97 12.87 -1.15
CA PHE A 38 -13.39 12.16 -2.29
C PHE A 38 -14.17 10.88 -2.61
N HIS A 39 -14.12 10.49 -3.87
CA HIS A 39 -14.54 9.15 -4.32
C HIS A 39 -13.37 8.18 -4.12
N ILE A 40 -13.52 7.25 -3.19
CA ILE A 40 -12.45 6.32 -2.82
C ILE A 40 -12.65 5.00 -3.55
N LEU A 41 -11.61 4.52 -4.23
CA LEU A 41 -11.50 3.17 -4.77
C LEU A 41 -10.50 2.39 -3.91
N ALA A 42 -11.00 1.60 -2.97
CA ALA A 42 -10.16 0.77 -2.09
C ALA A 42 -10.09 -0.67 -2.61
N VAL A 43 -8.89 -1.18 -2.78
CA VAL A 43 -8.63 -2.43 -3.49
C VAL A 43 -8.41 -3.59 -2.53
N ASP A 44 -9.10 -4.71 -2.79
CA ASP A 44 -8.73 -6.03 -2.28
C ASP A 44 -8.11 -6.82 -3.45
N TYR A 45 -6.83 -7.12 -3.36
CA TYR A 45 -6.16 -7.90 -4.40
C TYR A 45 -6.65 -9.35 -4.42
N ASN A 46 -6.48 -10.00 -5.56
CA ASN A 46 -6.77 -11.42 -5.66
C ASN A 46 -6.05 -12.23 -4.56
N GLY A 47 -6.76 -13.16 -3.94
CA GLY A 47 -6.23 -13.99 -2.85
C GLY A 47 -6.23 -13.34 -1.47
N GLN A 48 -6.77 -12.11 -1.31
CA GLN A 48 -6.83 -11.39 -0.04
C GLN A 48 -8.26 -11.27 0.54
N TYR A 49 -9.23 -11.97 0.00
CA TYR A 49 -10.62 -12.00 0.47
C TYR A 49 -11.23 -13.40 0.34
N ALA A 50 -12.34 -13.66 1.07
CA ALA A 50 -12.89 -15.00 1.27
C ALA A 50 -13.25 -15.75 -0.01
N GLU A 51 -13.83 -15.04 -0.97
CA GLU A 51 -14.37 -15.64 -2.20
C GLU A 51 -13.41 -15.47 -3.39
N SER A 52 -12.12 -15.22 -3.13
CA SER A 52 -11.17 -15.07 -4.21
C SER A 52 -10.95 -16.40 -4.94
N GLU A 53 -11.34 -16.45 -6.22
CA GLU A 53 -11.20 -17.63 -7.07
C GLU A 53 -9.74 -17.90 -7.49
N LYS A 54 -8.88 -16.90 -7.39
CA LYS A 54 -7.47 -16.99 -7.79
C LYS A 54 -6.55 -16.31 -6.75
N PRO A 55 -5.29 -16.78 -6.64
CA PRO A 55 -4.31 -16.14 -5.78
C PRO A 55 -3.91 -14.76 -6.34
N PHE A 56 -3.23 -13.92 -5.54
CA PHE A 56 -2.53 -12.73 -6.03
C PHE A 56 -1.72 -13.08 -7.29
N THR A 57 -1.80 -12.26 -8.31
CA THR A 57 -1.20 -12.58 -9.61
C THR A 57 0.23 -12.03 -9.73
N SER A 58 0.35 -10.73 -9.89
CA SER A 58 1.60 -9.97 -9.96
C SER A 58 1.28 -8.49 -9.88
N ARG A 59 2.29 -7.63 -9.68
CA ARG A 59 2.07 -6.17 -9.73
C ARG A 59 1.38 -5.75 -11.02
N SER A 60 1.88 -6.24 -12.15
CA SER A 60 1.33 -5.87 -13.47
C SER A 60 -0.09 -6.37 -13.66
N GLY A 61 -0.39 -7.63 -13.27
CA GLY A 61 -1.71 -8.22 -13.45
C GLY A 61 -2.77 -7.58 -12.55
N GLU A 62 -2.44 -7.31 -11.28
CA GLU A 62 -3.37 -6.61 -10.39
C GLU A 62 -3.60 -5.15 -10.84
N ALA A 63 -2.55 -4.45 -11.29
CA ALA A 63 -2.70 -3.10 -11.83
C ALA A 63 -3.55 -3.07 -13.11
N GLU A 64 -3.42 -4.06 -13.99
CA GLU A 64 -4.24 -4.19 -15.20
C GLU A 64 -5.73 -4.34 -14.85
N GLU A 65 -6.08 -5.13 -13.84
CA GLU A 65 -7.47 -5.26 -13.38
C GLU A 65 -8.04 -3.93 -12.88
N ILE A 66 -7.24 -3.10 -12.19
CA ILE A 66 -7.63 -1.75 -11.76
C ILE A 66 -7.85 -0.83 -12.98
N ILE A 67 -6.97 -0.89 -13.98
CA ILE A 67 -7.12 -0.13 -15.23
C ILE A 67 -8.42 -0.49 -15.94
N LEU A 68 -8.71 -1.79 -16.09
CA LEU A 68 -9.95 -2.27 -16.70
C LEU A 68 -11.19 -1.79 -15.95
N TYR A 69 -11.14 -1.82 -14.62
CA TYR A 69 -12.22 -1.27 -13.78
C TYR A 69 -12.43 0.23 -14.06
N MET A 70 -11.36 1.03 -14.02
CA MET A 70 -11.47 2.47 -14.29
C MET A 70 -12.03 2.77 -15.69
N GLN A 71 -11.58 2.05 -16.71
CA GLN A 71 -12.08 2.20 -18.07
C GLN A 71 -13.56 1.85 -18.18
N SER A 72 -14.00 0.74 -17.57
CA SER A 72 -15.40 0.30 -17.59
C SER A 72 -16.35 1.24 -16.83
N HIS A 73 -15.83 1.99 -15.86
CA HIS A 73 -16.60 2.99 -15.08
C HIS A 73 -16.38 4.42 -15.55
N GLY A 74 -15.67 4.62 -16.67
CA GLY A 74 -15.46 5.95 -17.26
C GLY A 74 -14.65 6.89 -16.36
N ILE A 75 -13.67 6.40 -15.63
CA ILE A 75 -12.80 7.18 -14.72
C ILE A 75 -11.55 7.63 -15.50
N PRO A 76 -11.48 8.88 -15.99
CA PRO A 76 -10.38 9.36 -16.83
C PRO A 76 -9.20 9.90 -16.03
N SER A 77 -9.37 10.14 -14.72
CA SER A 77 -8.34 10.77 -13.89
C SER A 77 -8.43 10.34 -12.42
N VAL A 78 -7.28 10.35 -11.76
CA VAL A 78 -7.09 10.02 -10.36
C VAL A 78 -6.39 11.19 -9.67
N ALA A 79 -7.02 11.73 -8.62
CA ALA A 79 -6.46 12.84 -7.84
C ALA A 79 -5.26 12.40 -7.01
N LEU A 80 -5.35 11.20 -6.40
CA LEU A 80 -4.28 10.63 -5.59
C LEU A 80 -4.23 9.10 -5.71
N VAL A 81 -3.05 8.56 -5.96
CA VAL A 81 -2.74 7.15 -5.72
C VAL A 81 -2.07 7.03 -4.36
N TYR A 82 -2.73 6.36 -3.42
CA TYR A 82 -2.21 6.09 -2.09
C TYR A 82 -1.85 4.63 -1.95
N GLY A 83 -0.65 4.33 -1.44
CA GLY A 83 -0.21 2.95 -1.23
C GLY A 83 0.58 2.76 0.05
N GLN A 84 0.25 1.72 0.82
CA GLN A 84 0.97 1.30 2.02
C GLN A 84 1.84 0.07 1.73
N SER A 85 3.09 0.07 2.19
CA SER A 85 3.98 -1.08 2.05
C SER A 85 4.06 -1.58 0.60
N MET A 86 3.74 -2.84 0.31
CA MET A 86 3.63 -3.39 -1.05
C MET A 86 2.72 -2.52 -1.95
N GLY A 87 1.68 -1.91 -1.37
CA GLY A 87 0.80 -0.98 -2.09
C GLY A 87 1.52 0.22 -2.72
N GLY A 88 2.69 0.60 -2.20
CA GLY A 88 3.53 1.62 -2.84
C GLY A 88 4.11 1.16 -4.18
N GLU A 89 4.58 -0.09 -4.25
CA GLU A 89 5.10 -0.68 -5.49
C GLU A 89 3.97 -0.96 -6.50
N MET A 90 2.81 -1.39 -5.98
CA MET A 90 1.58 -1.52 -6.77
C MET A 90 1.15 -0.18 -7.36
N GLY A 91 1.21 0.90 -6.57
CA GLY A 91 0.88 2.25 -7.00
C GLY A 91 1.79 2.77 -8.11
N MET A 92 3.09 2.53 -8.02
CA MET A 92 4.03 2.91 -9.08
C MET A 92 3.78 2.14 -10.38
N GLU A 93 3.46 0.85 -10.30
CA GLU A 93 3.07 0.05 -11.46
C GLU A 93 1.74 0.56 -12.06
N LEU A 94 0.75 0.81 -11.21
CA LEU A 94 -0.55 1.36 -11.64
C LEU A 94 -0.37 2.71 -12.35
N ILE A 95 0.43 3.63 -11.82
CA ILE A 95 0.72 4.93 -12.44
C ILE A 95 1.35 4.73 -13.82
N ALA A 96 2.33 3.83 -13.94
CA ALA A 96 2.95 3.53 -15.23
C ALA A 96 1.94 2.99 -16.26
N GLN A 97 0.97 2.19 -15.82
CA GLN A 97 -0.11 1.71 -16.68
C GLN A 97 -1.15 2.78 -16.97
N CYS A 98 -1.51 3.64 -16.00
CA CYS A 98 -2.36 4.80 -16.24
C CYS A 98 -1.81 5.69 -17.37
N MET A 99 -0.52 6.03 -17.31
CA MET A 99 0.16 6.83 -18.34
C MET A 99 0.05 6.19 -19.73
N LYS A 100 0.21 4.87 -19.84
CA LYS A 100 0.08 4.13 -21.10
C LYS A 100 -1.34 4.11 -21.64
N ASN A 101 -2.34 4.17 -20.76
CA ASN A 101 -3.75 4.09 -21.09
C ASN A 101 -4.44 5.48 -21.16
N GLY A 102 -3.69 6.58 -21.04
CA GLY A 102 -4.23 7.94 -21.12
C GLY A 102 -5.07 8.34 -19.91
N ILE A 103 -4.92 7.66 -18.77
CA ILE A 103 -5.57 8.00 -17.50
C ILE A 103 -4.65 8.95 -16.75
N ALA A 104 -5.13 10.16 -16.43
CA ALA A 104 -4.35 11.15 -15.72
C ALA A 104 -4.21 10.78 -14.24
N VAL A 105 -3.00 10.91 -13.69
CA VAL A 105 -2.74 10.80 -12.23
C VAL A 105 -2.11 12.11 -11.78
N HIS A 106 -2.69 12.74 -10.74
CA HIS A 106 -2.22 14.06 -10.30
C HIS A 106 -1.15 13.99 -9.22
N ALA A 107 -1.28 13.08 -8.25
CA ALA A 107 -0.29 12.89 -7.19
C ALA A 107 -0.25 11.42 -6.73
N ALA A 108 0.84 11.07 -6.02
CA ALA A 108 0.95 9.78 -5.36
C ALA A 108 1.63 9.92 -3.99
N PHE A 109 1.14 9.17 -2.99
CA PHE A 109 1.70 9.11 -1.66
C PHE A 109 1.92 7.66 -1.24
N PHE A 110 3.16 7.30 -0.95
CA PHE A 110 3.57 5.94 -0.62
C PHE A 110 4.19 5.88 0.77
N ASP A 111 3.55 5.13 1.67
CA ASP A 111 3.98 4.93 3.04
C ASP A 111 4.68 3.57 3.19
N GLY A 112 5.97 3.61 3.50
CA GLY A 112 6.76 2.41 3.82
C GLY A 112 7.01 1.47 2.64
N GLY A 113 6.81 1.90 1.39
CA GLY A 113 7.01 1.04 0.23
C GLY A 113 8.42 0.45 0.17
N PRO A 114 8.59 -0.88 -0.01
CA PRO A 114 9.92 -1.50 0.02
C PRO A 114 10.79 -1.12 -1.18
N PHE A 115 10.25 -0.97 -2.37
CA PHE A 115 10.95 -0.60 -3.61
C PHE A 115 12.29 -1.32 -3.77
N LEU A 116 12.28 -2.64 -3.57
CA LEU A 116 13.48 -3.47 -3.56
C LEU A 116 13.62 -4.25 -4.86
N HIS A 117 14.87 -4.39 -5.30
CA HIS A 117 15.21 -5.28 -6.42
C HIS A 117 16.31 -6.22 -5.98
N PHE A 118 15.95 -7.46 -5.69
CA PHE A 118 16.82 -8.52 -5.24
C PHE A 118 16.73 -9.76 -6.16
N PRO A 119 17.73 -10.66 -6.15
CA PRO A 119 17.63 -11.94 -6.82
C PRO A 119 16.46 -12.80 -6.31
N LYS A 120 15.87 -13.63 -7.16
CA LYS A 120 14.69 -14.46 -6.87
C LYS A 120 14.78 -15.34 -5.59
N PHE A 121 15.98 -15.74 -5.16
CA PHE A 121 16.10 -16.51 -3.91
C PHE A 121 15.68 -15.69 -2.68
N VAL A 122 15.81 -14.36 -2.71
CA VAL A 122 15.35 -13.47 -1.63
C VAL A 122 13.83 -13.48 -1.54
N SER A 123 13.14 -13.49 -2.69
CA SER A 123 11.68 -13.63 -2.76
C SER A 123 11.21 -14.89 -2.01
N ARG A 124 11.85 -16.04 -2.24
CA ARG A 124 11.53 -17.28 -1.55
C ARG A 124 11.73 -17.18 -0.03
N LEU A 125 12.82 -16.55 0.42
CA LEU A 125 13.05 -16.33 1.87
C LEU A 125 11.97 -15.43 2.49
N LEU A 126 11.59 -14.36 1.79
CA LEU A 126 10.54 -13.47 2.24
C LEU A 126 9.18 -14.17 2.24
N GLY A 127 8.86 -14.97 1.21
CA GLY A 127 7.63 -15.77 1.14
C GLY A 127 7.49 -16.72 2.34
N ASN A 128 8.57 -17.42 2.72
CA ASN A 128 8.56 -18.27 3.91
C ASN A 128 8.32 -17.45 5.20
N LYS A 129 8.86 -16.24 5.28
CA LYS A 129 8.60 -15.32 6.39
C LYS A 129 7.14 -14.88 6.42
N PHE A 130 6.56 -14.54 5.28
CA PHE A 130 5.14 -14.17 5.14
C PHE A 130 4.23 -15.31 5.60
N LYS A 131 4.48 -16.54 5.13
CA LYS A 131 3.74 -17.74 5.59
C LYS A 131 3.81 -17.92 7.10
N THR A 132 4.97 -17.70 7.70
CA THR A 132 5.14 -17.77 9.16
C THR A 132 4.32 -16.69 9.86
N ILE A 133 4.37 -15.43 9.40
CA ILE A 133 3.62 -14.33 10.01
C ILE A 133 2.11 -14.59 9.91
N VAL A 134 1.63 -14.89 8.70
CA VAL A 134 0.20 -15.15 8.46
C VAL A 134 -0.27 -16.39 9.21
N GLY A 135 0.54 -17.47 9.23
CA GLY A 135 0.26 -18.69 10.00
C GLY A 135 0.13 -18.42 11.51
N ASN A 136 0.97 -17.53 12.06
CA ASN A 136 0.90 -17.13 13.46
C ASN A 136 -0.33 -16.26 13.78
N LEU A 137 -0.88 -15.56 12.81
CA LEU A 137 -2.06 -14.70 12.99
C LEU A 137 -3.38 -15.41 12.69
N ARG A 138 -3.34 -16.52 11.95
CA ARG A 138 -4.53 -17.28 11.54
C ARG A 138 -5.31 -17.78 12.74
N GLY A 139 -6.61 -17.39 12.79
CA GLY A 139 -7.53 -17.78 13.87
C GLY A 139 -7.32 -17.05 15.19
N LYS A 140 -6.42 -16.08 15.25
CA LYS A 140 -6.23 -15.25 16.45
C LYS A 140 -7.22 -14.08 16.51
N THR A 141 -7.59 -13.74 17.74
CA THR A 141 -8.25 -12.47 18.03
C THR A 141 -7.25 -11.31 17.97
N LEU A 142 -7.75 -10.08 17.89
CA LEU A 142 -6.90 -8.88 17.95
C LEU A 142 -6.03 -8.87 19.23
N GLU A 143 -6.61 -9.23 20.38
CA GLU A 143 -5.89 -9.25 21.67
C GLU A 143 -4.71 -10.24 21.66
N GLU A 144 -4.90 -11.42 21.08
CA GLU A 144 -3.85 -12.43 20.92
C GLU A 144 -2.79 -11.96 19.92
N ALA A 145 -3.19 -11.34 18.82
CA ALA A 145 -2.27 -10.79 17.82
C ALA A 145 -1.38 -9.67 18.38
N LEU A 146 -1.93 -8.79 19.20
CA LEU A 146 -1.17 -7.72 19.88
C LEU A 146 -0.07 -8.26 20.83
N ARG A 147 -0.22 -9.48 21.33
CA ARG A 147 0.76 -10.16 22.19
C ARG A 147 1.73 -11.06 21.43
N GLU A 148 1.54 -11.22 20.11
CA GLU A 148 2.39 -12.08 19.28
C GLU A 148 3.83 -11.51 19.25
N PRO A 149 4.87 -12.29 19.60
CA PRO A 149 6.25 -11.79 19.69
C PRO A 149 6.75 -11.14 18.41
N THR A 150 6.34 -11.66 17.24
CA THR A 150 6.70 -11.11 15.95
C THR A 150 6.10 -9.71 15.74
N ILE A 151 4.84 -9.52 16.17
CA ILE A 151 4.13 -8.22 16.08
C ILE A 151 4.72 -7.22 17.08
N VAL A 152 4.97 -7.64 18.32
CA VAL A 152 5.63 -6.80 19.34
C VAL A 152 7.00 -6.31 18.84
N LYS A 153 7.79 -7.19 18.25
CA LYS A 153 9.09 -6.83 17.65
C LYS A 153 8.93 -5.90 16.45
N PHE A 154 7.99 -6.18 15.56
CA PHE A 154 7.71 -5.38 14.36
C PHE A 154 7.27 -3.95 14.72
N SER A 155 6.45 -3.81 15.76
CA SER A 155 5.92 -2.53 16.24
C SER A 155 6.91 -1.71 17.08
N GLY A 156 8.11 -2.23 17.32
CA GLY A 156 9.07 -1.58 18.23
C GLY A 156 8.59 -1.54 19.69
N GLY A 157 7.80 -2.53 20.11
CA GLY A 157 7.25 -2.63 21.48
C GLY A 157 5.95 -1.86 21.70
N LYS A 158 5.31 -1.36 20.64
CA LYS A 158 4.04 -0.60 20.71
C LYS A 158 2.99 -1.20 19.75
N PRO A 159 2.56 -2.45 19.97
CA PRO A 159 1.66 -3.16 19.07
C PRO A 159 0.27 -2.51 18.97
N GLU A 160 -0.19 -1.79 20.00
CA GLU A 160 -1.47 -1.08 20.03
C GLU A 160 -1.63 -0.03 18.92
N ARG A 161 -0.53 0.54 18.41
CA ARG A 161 -0.52 1.45 17.24
C ARG A 161 -1.08 0.80 15.96
N TYR A 162 -1.05 -0.53 15.93
CA TYR A 162 -1.43 -1.33 14.78
C TYR A 162 -2.79 -2.02 14.95
N SER A 163 -3.57 -1.67 15.98
CA SER A 163 -4.84 -2.34 16.28
C SER A 163 -5.80 -2.32 15.08
N ASN A 164 -5.89 -1.19 14.38
CA ASN A 164 -6.76 -1.03 13.21
C ASN A 164 -6.30 -1.86 12.00
N LEU A 165 -5.01 -2.16 11.93
CA LEU A 165 -4.42 -2.99 10.88
C LEU A 165 -4.52 -4.48 11.23
N LEU A 166 -4.20 -4.84 12.48
CA LEU A 166 -4.07 -6.24 12.92
C LEU A 166 -5.40 -7.00 12.96
N GLY A 167 -6.50 -6.33 13.33
CA GLY A 167 -7.82 -6.96 13.35
C GLY A 167 -8.21 -7.52 11.99
N PRO A 168 -8.26 -6.68 10.93
CA PRO A 168 -8.51 -7.14 9.57
C PRO A 168 -7.47 -8.16 9.06
N ILE A 169 -6.17 -8.00 9.38
CA ILE A 169 -5.15 -8.98 8.97
C ILE A 169 -5.43 -10.36 9.57
N CYS A 170 -5.84 -10.45 10.85
CA CYS A 170 -6.19 -11.73 11.46
C CYS A 170 -7.37 -12.42 10.75
N GLN A 171 -8.35 -11.65 10.30
CA GLN A 171 -9.47 -12.15 9.50
C GLN A 171 -9.00 -12.62 8.12
N ASN A 172 -8.22 -11.80 7.42
CA ASN A 172 -7.66 -12.12 6.11
C ASN A 172 -6.75 -13.33 6.12
N ALA A 173 -5.98 -13.54 7.18
CA ALA A 173 -5.08 -14.68 7.33
C ALA A 173 -5.78 -16.03 7.10
N ALA A 174 -7.10 -16.12 7.33
CA ALA A 174 -7.89 -17.33 7.10
C ALA A 174 -7.95 -17.72 5.61
N TYR A 175 -7.95 -16.74 4.72
CA TYR A 175 -8.20 -16.93 3.28
C TYR A 175 -6.93 -17.01 2.43
N MET A 176 -5.83 -16.49 2.93
CA MET A 176 -4.59 -16.39 2.15
C MET A 176 -3.93 -17.76 1.93
N SER A 177 -3.72 -18.07 0.66
CA SER A 177 -2.98 -19.26 0.25
C SER A 177 -1.46 -19.02 0.33
N ASP A 178 -0.69 -20.11 0.42
CA ASP A 178 0.76 -20.05 0.33
C ASP A 178 1.23 -19.43 -0.98
N GLU A 179 0.51 -19.68 -2.08
CA GLU A 179 0.82 -19.13 -3.39
C GLU A 179 0.62 -17.61 -3.43
N THR A 180 -0.45 -17.07 -2.82
CA THR A 180 -0.65 -15.62 -2.66
C THR A 180 0.53 -15.00 -1.93
N LEU A 181 0.93 -15.56 -0.79
CA LEU A 181 2.03 -15.05 0.02
C LEU A 181 3.40 -15.09 -0.68
N GLU A 182 3.65 -16.12 -1.48
CA GLU A 182 4.86 -16.21 -2.30
C GLU A 182 4.90 -15.13 -3.39
N ARG A 183 3.78 -14.91 -4.08
CA ARG A 183 3.67 -13.89 -5.13
C ARG A 183 3.71 -12.47 -4.59
N GLU A 184 3.10 -12.20 -3.44
CA GLU A 184 3.25 -10.92 -2.73
C GLU A 184 4.70 -10.66 -2.32
N ALA A 185 5.39 -11.68 -1.80
CA ALA A 185 6.79 -11.57 -1.47
C ALA A 185 7.65 -11.29 -2.71
N ASP A 186 7.33 -11.90 -3.85
CA ASP A 186 7.98 -11.61 -5.12
C ASP A 186 7.73 -10.15 -5.54
N ALA A 187 6.50 -9.68 -5.43
CA ALA A 187 6.15 -8.28 -5.71
C ALA A 187 6.99 -7.30 -4.88
N CYS A 188 7.21 -7.58 -3.59
CA CYS A 188 7.99 -6.71 -2.68
C CYS A 188 9.49 -6.63 -2.96
N VAL A 189 10.07 -7.57 -3.72
CA VAL A 189 11.54 -7.63 -3.88
C VAL A 189 12.02 -7.67 -5.33
N THR A 190 11.13 -7.51 -6.29
CA THR A 190 11.45 -7.50 -7.73
C THR A 190 11.05 -6.20 -8.43
N PHE A 191 11.12 -5.07 -7.72
CA PHE A 191 10.68 -3.79 -8.25
C PHE A 191 11.66 -3.19 -9.28
N ASP A 192 11.17 -2.81 -10.46
CA ASP A 192 11.99 -2.39 -11.61
C ASP A 192 12.05 -0.87 -11.86
N TYR A 193 11.52 -0.05 -10.95
CA TYR A 193 11.57 1.42 -11.04
C TYR A 193 11.09 1.98 -12.39
N PRO A 194 9.77 2.00 -12.67
CA PRO A 194 9.25 2.52 -13.92
C PRO A 194 9.69 3.97 -14.17
N ALA A 195 10.01 4.28 -15.42
CA ALA A 195 10.42 5.63 -15.79
C ALA A 195 9.26 6.62 -15.60
N MET A 196 9.53 7.74 -14.93
CA MET A 196 8.59 8.83 -14.71
C MET A 196 9.25 10.14 -15.16
N ASP A 197 8.50 11.00 -15.85
CA ASP A 197 9.00 12.32 -16.23
C ASP A 197 9.24 13.21 -15.01
N GLU A 198 10.12 14.20 -15.15
CA GLU A 198 10.51 15.08 -14.05
C GLU A 198 9.35 15.90 -13.48
N GLY A 199 8.39 16.26 -14.32
CA GLY A 199 7.19 16.99 -13.91
C GLY A 199 6.37 16.16 -12.94
N PHE A 200 6.08 14.91 -13.30
CA PHE A 200 5.31 14.02 -12.44
C PHE A 200 6.07 13.61 -11.18
N GLN A 201 7.41 13.44 -11.24
CA GLN A 201 8.20 13.12 -10.04
C GLN A 201 8.00 14.15 -8.90
N ARG A 202 7.70 15.42 -9.18
CA ARG A 202 7.44 16.45 -8.15
C ARG A 202 6.14 16.20 -7.38
N HIS A 203 5.27 15.34 -7.90
CA HIS A 203 4.01 14.90 -7.31
C HIS A 203 4.09 13.49 -6.71
N LEU A 204 5.29 12.89 -6.64
CA LEU A 204 5.56 11.64 -5.93
C LEU A 204 6.04 11.93 -4.51
N TYR A 205 5.33 11.41 -3.53
CA TYR A 205 5.63 11.58 -2.11
C TYR A 205 5.92 10.23 -1.46
N PHE A 206 7.13 10.10 -0.92
CA PHE A 206 7.58 8.91 -0.23
C PHE A 206 7.73 9.19 1.27
N PHE A 207 6.97 8.46 2.08
CA PHE A 207 6.92 8.62 3.52
C PHE A 207 7.49 7.39 4.22
N TYR A 208 8.39 7.59 5.19
CA TYR A 208 9.02 6.51 5.94
C TYR A 208 9.30 6.89 7.39
N SER A 209 9.40 5.88 8.25
CA SER A 209 10.16 6.02 9.49
C SER A 209 11.64 5.76 9.24
N LYS A 210 12.52 6.50 9.92
CA LYS A 210 13.98 6.31 9.83
C LYS A 210 14.42 4.93 10.31
N GLU A 211 13.64 4.32 11.18
CA GLU A 211 13.87 3.02 11.77
C GLU A 211 13.50 1.86 10.84
N GLU A 212 12.73 2.12 9.78
CA GLU A 212 12.31 1.08 8.84
C GLU A 212 13.45 0.47 8.06
N SER A 213 13.49 -0.87 8.03
CA SER A 213 14.45 -1.59 7.20
C SER A 213 14.26 -1.32 5.70
N ALA A 214 13.01 -1.18 5.25
CA ALA A 214 12.69 -0.84 3.86
C ALA A 214 13.45 0.42 3.42
N TRP A 215 13.33 1.52 4.18
CA TRP A 215 14.06 2.76 3.90
C TRP A 215 15.57 2.57 3.82
N ARG A 216 16.16 1.82 4.77
CA ARG A 216 17.61 1.57 4.79
C ARG A 216 18.12 0.91 3.53
N PHE A 217 17.33 0.02 2.92
CA PHE A 217 17.71 -0.71 1.72
C PHE A 217 17.36 0.01 0.42
N CYS A 218 16.20 0.70 0.34
CA CYS A 218 15.73 1.27 -0.92
C CYS A 218 16.20 2.71 -1.18
N HIS A 219 16.48 3.53 -0.13
CA HIS A 219 16.59 4.99 -0.26
C HIS A 219 17.59 5.48 -1.32
N LYS A 220 18.74 4.81 -1.48
CA LYS A 220 19.75 5.22 -2.47
C LYS A 220 19.28 5.00 -3.91
N LYS A 221 18.68 3.83 -4.17
CA LYS A 221 18.13 3.50 -5.49
C LYS A 221 16.91 4.35 -5.81
N LEU A 222 16.02 4.50 -4.83
CA LEU A 222 14.78 5.28 -4.96
C LEU A 222 15.08 6.75 -5.29
N LYS A 223 15.98 7.40 -4.53
CA LYS A 223 16.40 8.78 -4.79
C LYS A 223 17.16 8.95 -6.11
N LYS A 224 17.87 7.92 -6.56
CA LYS A 224 18.52 7.94 -7.87
C LYS A 224 17.51 7.83 -9.01
N ALA A 225 16.48 6.98 -8.85
CA ALA A 225 15.45 6.78 -9.86
C ALA A 225 14.49 7.98 -9.94
N TYR A 226 14.15 8.58 -8.80
CA TYR A 226 13.19 9.68 -8.69
C TYR A 226 13.80 10.87 -7.93
N PRO A 227 14.78 11.57 -8.52
CA PRO A 227 15.53 12.64 -7.85
C PRO A 227 14.67 13.89 -7.54
N HIS A 228 13.57 14.08 -8.25
CA HIS A 228 12.65 15.22 -8.07
C HIS A 228 11.47 14.89 -7.14
N ALA A 229 11.36 13.63 -6.66
CA ALA A 229 10.30 13.24 -5.72
C ALA A 229 10.52 13.81 -4.31
N GLN A 230 9.44 13.89 -3.55
CA GLN A 230 9.43 14.39 -2.19
C GLN A 230 9.63 13.24 -1.19
N TYR A 231 10.47 13.43 -0.18
CA TYR A 231 10.81 12.39 0.80
C TYR A 231 10.61 12.93 2.22
N LYS A 232 9.60 12.40 2.93
CA LYS A 232 9.34 12.73 4.33
C LYS A 232 9.80 11.60 5.24
N LEU A 233 10.60 11.94 6.25
CA LEU A 233 11.09 10.99 7.24
C LEU A 233 10.64 11.40 8.64
N VAL A 234 10.02 10.49 9.36
CA VAL A 234 9.70 10.61 10.78
C VAL A 234 10.60 9.70 11.61
N SER A 235 10.59 9.84 12.92
CA SER A 235 11.35 8.98 13.86
C SER A 235 10.44 8.47 14.96
N GLY A 236 10.76 7.29 15.52
CA GLY A 236 10.03 6.71 16.64
C GLY A 236 8.82 5.88 16.25
N TYR A 237 8.68 5.56 14.96
CA TYR A 237 7.59 4.73 14.44
C TYR A 237 8.15 3.48 13.76
N GLY A 238 7.38 2.40 13.83
CA GLY A 238 7.62 1.22 13.01
C GLY A 238 7.03 1.40 11.60
N HIS A 239 7.10 0.34 10.82
CA HIS A 239 6.57 0.30 9.45
C HIS A 239 5.07 0.62 9.41
N VAL A 240 4.68 1.62 8.63
CA VAL A 240 3.30 2.17 8.51
C VAL A 240 2.61 2.48 9.85
N GLY A 241 3.37 2.75 10.90
CA GLY A 241 2.84 2.96 12.25
C GLY A 241 2.44 4.40 12.58
N TYR A 242 2.82 5.38 11.76
CA TYR A 242 2.54 6.79 12.01
C TYR A 242 1.04 7.12 12.04
N PRO A 243 0.21 6.63 11.10
CA PRO A 243 -1.23 6.90 11.11
C PRO A 243 -1.95 6.43 12.37
N GLY A 244 -1.43 5.40 13.06
CA GLY A 244 -2.01 4.88 14.31
C GLY A 244 -2.05 5.89 15.46
N GLU A 245 -1.17 6.89 15.46
CA GLU A 245 -1.14 7.97 16.48
C GLU A 245 -1.46 9.35 15.90
N HIS A 246 -1.33 9.56 14.58
CA HIS A 246 -1.43 10.86 13.92
C HIS A 246 -2.44 10.86 12.75
N LEU A 247 -3.55 10.14 12.90
CA LEU A 247 -4.49 9.91 11.80
C LEU A 247 -4.99 11.21 11.15
N THR A 248 -5.41 12.20 11.96
CA THR A 248 -5.96 13.47 11.44
C THR A 248 -4.94 14.26 10.63
N GLU A 249 -3.70 14.38 11.14
CA GLU A 249 -2.61 15.06 10.42
C GLU A 249 -2.27 14.31 9.12
N TYR A 250 -2.17 12.98 9.20
CA TYR A 250 -1.86 12.13 8.06
C TYR A 250 -2.92 12.23 6.96
N CYS A 251 -4.21 12.15 7.31
CA CYS A 251 -5.31 12.35 6.36
C CYS A 251 -5.37 13.78 5.83
N GLY A 252 -4.95 14.77 6.63
CA GLY A 252 -4.78 16.15 6.17
C GLY A 252 -3.76 16.27 5.03
N TRP A 253 -2.62 15.55 5.09
CA TRP A 253 -1.66 15.50 3.98
C TRP A 253 -2.25 14.84 2.74
N LEU A 254 -2.94 13.71 2.87
CA LEU A 254 -3.57 13.04 1.74
C LEU A 254 -4.65 13.94 1.08
N THR A 255 -5.44 14.65 1.89
CA THR A 255 -6.44 15.62 1.42
C THR A 255 -5.79 16.76 0.64
N ALA A 256 -4.72 17.36 1.17
CA ALA A 256 -3.99 18.45 0.51
C ALA A 256 -3.44 18.00 -0.84
N LEU A 257 -2.78 16.83 -0.89
CA LEU A 257 -2.25 16.26 -2.13
C LEU A 257 -3.34 15.97 -3.17
N ALA A 258 -4.46 15.38 -2.75
CA ALA A 258 -5.57 15.09 -3.65
C ALA A 258 -6.25 16.38 -4.20
N ARG A 259 -6.05 17.52 -3.53
CA ARG A 259 -6.49 18.86 -3.99
C ARG A 259 -5.44 19.59 -4.83
N GLY A 260 -4.26 19.03 -5.01
CA GLY A 260 -3.17 19.60 -5.79
C GLY A 260 -2.22 20.51 -5.01
N ASP A 261 -2.28 20.52 -3.68
CA ASP A 261 -1.36 21.27 -2.84
C ASP A 261 0.01 20.57 -2.76
N VAL A 262 1.06 21.34 -2.50
CA VAL A 262 2.41 20.83 -2.25
C VAL A 262 2.64 20.76 -0.75
N LEU A 263 3.16 19.63 -0.24
CA LEU A 263 3.24 19.40 1.22
C LEU A 263 4.55 19.84 1.86
N PHE A 264 5.71 19.68 1.24
CA PHE A 264 7.03 19.97 1.82
C PHE A 264 8.14 20.06 0.79
#